data_5eca4823d3bb14f4ba8fed95d777308c
#
_entry.id   5eca4823d3bb14f4ba8fed95d777308c
#
_cell.length_a   1.000
_cell.length_b   1.000
_cell.length_c   1.000
_cell.angle_alpha   90.00
_cell.angle_beta   90.00
_cell.angle_gamma   90.00
#
_symmetry.space_group_name_H-M   'P 1'
#
loop_
_entity.id
_entity.type
_entity.pdbx_description
1 polymer ?
#
loop_
_entity_poly.entity_id
_entity_poly.type
_entity_poly.pdbx_seq_one_letter_code
_entity_poly.pdbx_strand_id
1 'polypeptide(L)'
;FLVALITAELFQRMKLSGLAIIAGFAITVYLASNFTLEPLTAVRKIVLLGLCSALLALLLTLLQARWLVWLLAILGGAAAIWTVQRVLQQQTPQVMILWGAGCAAYVAILVWGMDKLLDQQPLRAASAGTALGIGTGGAALVGASALLGQFGLALGSAAAAHLLIQMVSNQSLSTGRTFTLPLAIIAGLTGCVAVISAQLPWYTLPILATIPLAAWLVPLPHSSIRIQSLVLMLLTFFLAAGAIYLTWRVAGDVPL
;
A
#
# COMPACT_ATOMS: atom_id res chain seq x y z
N PHE A 1 6.86 -8.52 -10.36
CA PHE A 1 8.20 -8.49 -9.77
C PHE A 1 9.28 -8.12 -10.81
N LEU A 2 9.48 -8.93 -11.86
CA LEU A 2 10.52 -8.71 -12.88
C LEU A 2 10.43 -7.33 -13.54
N VAL A 3 9.24 -6.90 -13.92
CA VAL A 3 9.03 -5.56 -14.50
C VAL A 3 9.40 -4.45 -13.51
N ALA A 4 8.98 -4.58 -12.25
CA ALA A 4 9.32 -3.61 -11.23
C ALA A 4 10.84 -3.57 -10.98
N LEU A 5 11.53 -4.70 -11.06
CA LEU A 5 12.98 -4.79 -10.92
C LEU A 5 13.69 -4.07 -12.08
N ILE A 6 13.27 -4.34 -13.32
CA ILE A 6 13.86 -3.70 -14.52
C ILE A 6 13.60 -2.19 -14.50
N THR A 7 12.38 -1.77 -14.19
CA THR A 7 12.04 -0.33 -14.14
C THR A 7 12.75 0.38 -12.99
N ALA A 8 12.89 -0.23 -11.82
CA ALA A 8 13.63 0.34 -10.70
C ALA A 8 15.11 0.56 -11.06
N GLU A 9 15.74 -0.41 -11.73
CA GLU A 9 17.13 -0.32 -12.19
C GLU A 9 17.30 0.80 -13.23
N LEU A 10 16.41 0.84 -14.25
CA LEU A 10 16.44 1.86 -15.31
C LEU A 10 16.25 3.28 -14.77
N PHE A 11 15.31 3.48 -13.85
CA PHE A 11 14.98 4.79 -13.30
C PHE A 11 15.79 5.18 -12.05
N GLN A 12 16.68 4.30 -11.56
CA GLN A 12 17.55 4.58 -10.43
C GLN A 12 18.38 5.86 -10.65
N ARG A 13 18.93 6.02 -11.84
CA ARG A 13 19.76 7.21 -12.22
C ARG A 13 18.97 8.52 -12.22
N MET A 14 17.64 8.46 -12.43
CA MET A 14 16.77 9.63 -12.53
C MET A 14 16.04 9.95 -11.20
N LYS A 15 16.32 9.25 -10.09
CA LYS A 15 15.59 9.35 -8.82
C LYS A 15 14.08 9.04 -8.94
N LEU A 16 13.67 8.33 -9.98
CA LEU A 16 12.30 7.97 -10.31
C LEU A 16 12.02 6.47 -10.10
N SER A 17 12.87 5.80 -9.33
CA SER A 17 12.75 4.36 -9.04
C SER A 17 11.38 3.98 -8.43
N GLY A 18 10.70 4.95 -7.80
CA GLY A 18 9.33 4.76 -7.28
C GLY A 18 8.29 4.45 -8.36
N LEU A 19 8.53 4.83 -9.62
CA LEU A 19 7.64 4.47 -10.74
C LEU A 19 7.57 2.96 -10.97
N ALA A 20 8.53 2.18 -10.46
CA ALA A 20 8.51 0.72 -10.51
C ALA A 20 7.26 0.12 -9.86
N ILE A 21 6.74 0.75 -8.79
CA ILE A 21 5.50 0.35 -8.13
C ILE A 21 4.32 0.43 -9.11
N ILE A 22 4.22 1.58 -9.79
CA ILE A 22 3.11 1.81 -10.73
C ILE A 22 3.23 0.92 -11.97
N ALA A 23 4.44 0.72 -12.49
CA ALA A 23 4.65 -0.18 -13.62
C ALA A 23 4.26 -1.62 -13.27
N GLY A 24 4.70 -2.13 -12.11
CA GLY A 24 4.32 -3.45 -11.63
C GLY A 24 2.81 -3.59 -11.39
N PHE A 25 2.19 -2.59 -10.80
CA PHE A 25 0.75 -2.55 -10.58
C PHE A 25 -0.04 -2.47 -11.89
N ALA A 26 0.33 -1.57 -12.80
CA ALA A 26 -0.35 -1.40 -14.09
C ALA A 26 -0.34 -2.67 -14.93
N ILE A 27 0.78 -3.39 -14.97
CA ILE A 27 0.86 -4.68 -15.68
C ILE A 27 -0.03 -5.72 -15.01
N THR A 28 -0.06 -5.79 -13.69
CA THR A 28 -0.95 -6.72 -12.98
C THR A 28 -2.42 -6.41 -13.29
N VAL A 29 -2.80 -5.14 -13.29
CA VAL A 29 -4.16 -4.70 -13.66
C VAL A 29 -4.49 -5.07 -15.08
N TYR A 30 -3.56 -4.86 -16.03
CA TYR A 30 -3.74 -5.23 -17.43
C TYR A 30 -3.99 -6.74 -17.59
N LEU A 31 -3.19 -7.56 -16.93
CA LEU A 31 -3.31 -9.01 -17.00
C LEU A 31 -4.56 -9.56 -16.28
N ALA A 32 -4.97 -8.92 -15.18
CA ALA A 32 -6.07 -9.39 -14.34
C ALA A 32 -7.45 -8.88 -14.78
N SER A 33 -7.53 -7.67 -15.36
CA SER A 33 -8.82 -6.99 -15.63
C SER A 33 -8.95 -6.31 -17.00
N ASN A 34 -8.02 -6.52 -17.93
CA ASN A 34 -8.03 -5.97 -19.29
C ASN A 34 -8.29 -4.45 -19.40
N PHE A 35 -7.94 -3.66 -18.40
CA PHE A 35 -8.04 -2.19 -18.36
C PHE A 35 -9.41 -1.61 -18.77
N THR A 36 -10.50 -2.35 -18.59
CA THR A 36 -11.84 -1.82 -18.88
C THR A 36 -12.30 -0.90 -17.74
N LEU A 37 -12.62 0.36 -18.02
CA LEU A 37 -13.05 1.34 -17.02
C LEU A 37 -14.57 1.43 -16.86
N GLU A 38 -15.36 0.86 -17.76
CA GLU A 38 -16.82 0.84 -17.70
C GLU A 38 -17.38 -0.56 -17.42
N PRO A 39 -18.36 -0.68 -16.50
CA PRO A 39 -18.90 0.30 -15.54
C PRO A 39 -17.93 0.60 -14.40
N LEU A 40 -18.00 1.80 -13.79
CA LEU A 40 -17.08 2.24 -12.73
C LEU A 40 -17.36 1.53 -11.39
N THR A 41 -16.73 0.37 -11.21
CA THR A 41 -16.79 -0.44 -9.98
C THR A 41 -15.77 0.03 -8.93
N ALA A 42 -15.90 -0.43 -7.68
CA ALA A 42 -14.94 -0.11 -6.61
C ALA A 42 -13.50 -0.50 -6.99
N VAL A 43 -13.31 -1.67 -7.62
CA VAL A 43 -12.02 -2.16 -8.11
C VAL A 43 -11.42 -1.21 -9.15
N ARG A 44 -12.23 -0.75 -10.11
CA ARG A 44 -11.78 0.18 -11.15
C ARG A 44 -11.44 1.56 -10.62
N LYS A 45 -12.14 1.99 -9.54
CA LYS A 45 -11.80 3.21 -8.82
C LYS A 45 -10.41 3.09 -8.15
N ILE A 46 -10.06 1.92 -7.59
CA ILE A 46 -8.71 1.68 -7.03
C ILE A 46 -7.65 1.88 -8.12
N VAL A 47 -7.87 1.31 -9.31
CA VAL A 47 -6.94 1.43 -10.45
C VAL A 47 -6.77 2.90 -10.86
N LEU A 48 -7.88 3.60 -11.06
CA LEU A 48 -7.88 5.01 -11.46
C LEU A 48 -7.17 5.88 -10.42
N LEU A 49 -7.53 5.74 -9.14
CA LEU A 49 -6.92 6.50 -8.05
C LEU A 49 -5.44 6.15 -7.87
N GLY A 50 -5.06 4.89 -8.08
CA GLY A 50 -3.67 4.44 -8.04
C GLY A 50 -2.83 5.15 -9.11
N LEU A 51 -3.31 5.20 -10.35
CA LEU A 51 -2.65 5.90 -11.45
C LEU A 51 -2.62 7.43 -11.22
N CYS A 52 -3.73 8.01 -10.79
CA CYS A 52 -3.80 9.43 -10.43
C CYS A 52 -2.84 9.78 -9.29
N SER A 53 -2.70 8.91 -8.28
CA SER A 53 -1.77 9.15 -7.17
C SER A 53 -0.31 9.15 -7.61
N ALA A 54 0.05 8.37 -8.64
CA ALA A 54 1.39 8.39 -9.22
C ALA A 54 1.67 9.69 -9.98
N LEU A 55 0.71 10.15 -10.78
CA LEU A 55 0.82 11.43 -11.48
C LEU A 55 0.91 12.59 -10.49
N LEU A 56 0.09 12.56 -9.44
CA LEU A 56 0.12 13.54 -8.37
C LEU A 56 1.47 13.52 -7.64
N ALA A 57 2.02 12.33 -7.33
CA ALA A 57 3.31 12.19 -6.71
C ALA A 57 4.44 12.76 -7.57
N LEU A 58 4.40 12.57 -8.90
CA LEU A 58 5.34 13.18 -9.83
C LEU A 58 5.26 14.71 -9.81
N LEU A 59 4.07 15.28 -9.85
CA LEU A 59 3.86 16.73 -9.77
C LEU A 59 4.38 17.28 -8.44
N LEU A 60 4.15 16.55 -7.34
CA LEU A 60 4.56 16.96 -5.99
C LEU A 60 6.08 16.81 -5.73
N THR A 61 6.81 16.07 -6.56
CA THR A 61 8.29 16.08 -6.48
C THR A 61 8.87 17.46 -6.78
N LEU A 62 8.13 18.30 -7.50
CA LEU A 62 8.50 19.68 -7.79
C LEU A 62 8.19 20.64 -6.62
N LEU A 63 7.30 20.24 -5.71
CA LEU A 63 6.81 21.05 -4.59
C LEU A 63 7.29 20.43 -3.28
N GLN A 64 8.35 20.95 -2.66
CA GLN A 64 8.93 20.40 -1.43
C GLN A 64 8.24 20.87 -0.14
N ALA A 65 6.96 21.23 -0.19
CA ALA A 65 6.25 21.76 0.97
C ALA A 65 5.80 20.65 1.94
N ARG A 66 6.14 20.79 3.23
CA ARG A 66 5.82 19.79 4.28
C ARG A 66 4.32 19.67 4.58
N TRP A 67 3.57 20.75 4.42
CA TRP A 67 2.11 20.75 4.67
C TRP A 67 1.33 19.90 3.66
N LEU A 68 1.91 19.62 2.49
CA LEU A 68 1.31 18.76 1.46
C LEU A 68 0.96 17.36 1.95
N VAL A 69 1.68 16.84 2.95
CA VAL A 69 1.38 15.52 3.55
C VAL A 69 -0.02 15.48 4.14
N TRP A 70 -0.41 16.51 4.86
CA TRP A 70 -1.75 16.59 5.46
C TRP A 70 -2.84 16.66 4.40
N LEU A 71 -2.60 17.46 3.35
CA LEU A 71 -3.51 17.53 2.21
C LEU A 71 -3.66 16.18 1.50
N LEU A 72 -2.54 15.48 1.29
CA LEU A 72 -2.54 14.14 0.68
C LEU A 72 -3.26 13.11 1.56
N ALA A 73 -3.09 13.18 2.87
CA ALA A 73 -3.79 12.31 3.81
C ALA A 73 -5.30 12.54 3.76
N ILE A 74 -5.75 13.81 3.71
CA ILE A 74 -7.16 14.18 3.58
C ILE A 74 -7.72 13.70 2.23
N LEU A 75 -7.00 13.95 1.13
CA LEU A 75 -7.40 13.48 -0.20
C LEU A 75 -7.46 11.95 -0.28
N GLY A 76 -6.51 11.25 0.34
CA GLY A 76 -6.52 9.81 0.46
C GLY A 76 -7.73 9.29 1.22
N GLY A 77 -8.08 9.93 2.34
CA GLY A 77 -9.31 9.64 3.08
C GLY A 77 -10.58 9.89 2.27
N ALA A 78 -10.66 11.00 1.55
CA ALA A 78 -11.78 11.29 0.65
C ALA A 78 -11.89 10.27 -0.50
N ALA A 79 -10.76 9.85 -1.07
CA ALA A 79 -10.69 8.81 -2.08
C ALA A 79 -11.21 7.46 -1.56
N ALA A 80 -10.94 7.13 -0.29
CA ALA A 80 -11.47 5.93 0.34
C ALA A 80 -13.00 5.99 0.43
N ILE A 81 -13.57 7.07 0.94
CA ILE A 81 -15.02 7.26 1.01
C ILE A 81 -15.65 7.15 -0.38
N TRP A 82 -15.09 7.85 -1.38
CA TRP A 82 -15.59 7.79 -2.77
C TRP A 82 -15.56 6.38 -3.36
N THR A 83 -14.54 5.60 -3.03
CA THR A 83 -14.39 4.23 -3.55
C THR A 83 -15.49 3.33 -3.03
N VAL A 84 -15.81 3.40 -1.74
CA VAL A 84 -16.79 2.53 -1.07
C VAL A 84 -18.19 3.14 -0.98
N GLN A 85 -18.40 4.36 -1.49
CA GLN A 85 -19.63 5.14 -1.35
C GLN A 85 -20.90 4.36 -1.69
N ARG A 86 -20.91 3.60 -2.78
CA ARG A 86 -22.12 2.84 -3.22
C ARG A 86 -22.58 1.82 -2.20
N VAL A 87 -21.63 1.16 -1.51
CA VAL A 87 -21.96 0.18 -0.48
C VAL A 87 -22.36 0.88 0.82
N LEU A 88 -21.68 1.98 1.16
CA LEU A 88 -22.01 2.77 2.34
C LEU A 88 -23.43 3.35 2.28
N GLN A 89 -23.87 3.81 1.12
CA GLN A 89 -25.22 4.37 0.93
C GLN A 89 -26.36 3.35 1.16
N GLN A 90 -26.06 2.06 1.16
CA GLN A 90 -27.01 0.99 1.45
C GLN A 90 -27.14 0.68 2.95
N GLN A 91 -26.28 1.28 3.78
CA GLN A 91 -26.24 1.08 5.21
C GLN A 91 -27.03 2.16 5.96
N THR A 92 -27.29 1.91 7.25
CA THR A 92 -27.88 2.93 8.12
C THR A 92 -26.94 4.13 8.27
N PRO A 93 -27.44 5.36 8.49
CA PRO A 93 -26.62 6.56 8.57
C PRO A 93 -25.48 6.46 9.60
N GLN A 94 -25.74 5.81 10.74
CA GLN A 94 -24.71 5.62 11.79
C GLN A 94 -23.58 4.70 11.31
N VAL A 95 -23.92 3.57 10.70
CA VAL A 95 -22.97 2.60 10.16
C VAL A 95 -22.19 3.22 9.00
N MET A 96 -22.85 3.98 8.13
CA MET A 96 -22.21 4.69 7.02
C MET A 96 -21.13 5.65 7.52
N ILE A 97 -21.42 6.48 8.55
CA ILE A 97 -20.47 7.41 9.13
C ILE A 97 -19.30 6.67 9.78
N LEU A 98 -19.58 5.63 10.57
CA LEU A 98 -18.55 4.88 11.28
C LEU A 98 -17.56 4.22 10.31
N TRP A 99 -18.06 3.47 9.32
CA TRP A 99 -17.23 2.80 8.34
C TRP A 99 -16.53 3.78 7.38
N GLY A 100 -17.23 4.84 6.97
CA GLY A 100 -16.65 5.89 6.13
C GLY A 100 -15.49 6.61 6.84
N ALA A 101 -15.69 7.02 8.08
CA ALA A 101 -14.65 7.64 8.89
C ALA A 101 -13.49 6.68 9.20
N GLY A 102 -13.78 5.42 9.49
CA GLY A 102 -12.77 4.39 9.72
C GLY A 102 -11.87 4.16 8.51
N CYS A 103 -12.45 4.01 7.31
CA CYS A 103 -11.72 3.87 6.06
C CYS A 103 -10.90 5.13 5.73
N ALA A 104 -11.50 6.31 5.91
CA ALA A 104 -10.79 7.57 5.68
C ALA A 104 -9.59 7.73 6.61
N ALA A 105 -9.77 7.46 7.90
CA ALA A 105 -8.70 7.49 8.89
C ALA A 105 -7.59 6.48 8.57
N TYR A 106 -7.95 5.26 8.21
CA TYR A 106 -6.99 4.22 7.83
C TYR A 106 -6.11 4.67 6.66
N VAL A 107 -6.70 5.12 5.55
CA VAL A 107 -5.92 5.57 4.38
C VAL A 107 -5.09 6.81 4.71
N ALA A 108 -5.64 7.75 5.49
CA ALA A 108 -4.92 8.94 5.92
C ALA A 108 -3.68 8.57 6.77
N ILE A 109 -3.81 7.62 7.70
CA ILE A 109 -2.70 7.13 8.53
C ILE A 109 -1.63 6.45 7.66
N LEU A 110 -2.03 5.64 6.67
CA LEU A 110 -1.09 5.01 5.75
C LEU A 110 -0.32 6.04 4.92
N VAL A 111 -1.01 7.03 4.34
CA VAL A 111 -0.38 8.10 3.55
C VAL A 111 0.59 8.89 4.42
N TRP A 112 0.15 9.32 5.60
CA TRP A 112 0.98 10.07 6.54
C TRP A 112 2.17 9.25 7.03
N GLY A 113 1.95 8.00 7.45
CA GLY A 113 2.99 7.12 7.96
C GLY A 113 4.05 6.79 6.92
N MET A 114 3.63 6.47 5.69
CA MET A 114 4.56 6.17 4.59
C MET A 114 5.36 7.40 4.16
N ASP A 115 4.77 8.61 4.17
CA ASP A 115 5.50 9.85 3.87
C ASP A 115 6.53 10.17 4.97
N LYS A 116 6.20 9.93 6.25
CA LYS A 116 7.13 10.11 7.38
C LYS A 116 8.37 9.21 7.30
N LEU A 117 8.27 8.04 6.69
CA LEU A 117 9.43 7.16 6.49
C LEU A 117 10.44 7.75 5.51
N LEU A 118 10.02 8.62 4.59
CA LEU A 118 10.92 9.31 3.66
C LEU A 118 11.87 10.29 4.36
N ASP A 119 11.40 10.90 5.47
CA ASP A 119 12.21 11.84 6.25
C ASP A 119 13.39 11.14 6.96
N GLN A 120 13.32 9.83 7.17
CA GLN A 120 14.33 9.07 7.90
C GLN A 120 15.29 8.33 6.98
N GLN A 121 14.80 7.26 6.34
CA GLN A 121 15.62 6.41 5.47
C GLN A 121 14.78 5.72 4.40
N PRO A 122 15.22 5.71 3.14
CA PRO A 122 14.53 5.04 2.04
C PRO A 122 14.27 3.55 2.30
N LEU A 123 15.18 2.90 3.02
CA LEU A 123 15.09 1.48 3.38
C LEU A 123 13.85 1.15 4.21
N ARG A 124 13.45 2.05 5.12
CA ARG A 124 12.25 1.90 5.96
C ARG A 124 10.98 1.92 5.11
N ALA A 125 10.91 2.84 4.15
CA ALA A 125 9.78 2.94 3.24
C ALA A 125 9.65 1.71 2.34
N ALA A 126 10.78 1.17 1.83
CA ALA A 126 10.79 -0.03 1.00
C ALA A 126 10.34 -1.27 1.79
N SER A 127 10.86 -1.44 3.02
CA SER A 127 10.52 -2.55 3.92
C SER A 127 9.05 -2.52 4.34
N ALA A 128 8.58 -1.35 4.82
CA ALA A 128 7.19 -1.16 5.19
C ALA A 128 6.25 -1.35 4.00
N GLY A 129 6.62 -0.84 2.82
CA GLY A 129 5.85 -0.99 1.60
C GLY A 129 5.71 -2.44 1.16
N THR A 130 6.80 -3.23 1.26
CA THR A 130 6.78 -4.66 0.97
C THR A 130 5.81 -5.40 1.91
N ALA A 131 5.94 -5.17 3.21
CA ALA A 131 5.10 -5.83 4.21
C ALA A 131 3.64 -5.38 4.11
N LEU A 132 3.38 -4.08 3.88
CA LEU A 132 2.03 -3.55 3.71
C LEU A 132 1.35 -4.15 2.47
N GLY A 133 2.05 -4.21 1.34
CA GLY A 133 1.51 -4.78 0.10
C GLY A 133 1.22 -6.28 0.25
N ILE A 134 2.17 -7.06 0.79
CA ILE A 134 2.00 -8.50 1.02
C ILE A 134 0.94 -8.76 2.08
N GLY A 135 0.92 -7.99 3.18
CA GLY A 135 -0.06 -8.11 4.25
C GLY A 135 -1.49 -7.82 3.77
N THR A 136 -1.67 -6.72 3.04
CA THR A 136 -2.98 -6.37 2.45
C THR A 136 -3.40 -7.39 1.41
N GLY A 137 -2.48 -7.80 0.51
CA GLY A 137 -2.74 -8.77 -0.54
C GLY A 137 -3.06 -10.15 0.01
N GLY A 138 -2.27 -10.63 0.96
CA GLY A 138 -2.47 -11.93 1.61
C GLY A 138 -3.76 -12.00 2.41
N ALA A 139 -4.06 -10.96 3.21
CA ALA A 139 -5.32 -10.88 3.94
C ALA A 139 -6.52 -10.83 2.99
N ALA A 140 -6.46 -10.03 1.92
CA ALA A 140 -7.54 -9.95 0.92
C ALA A 140 -7.70 -11.26 0.13
N LEU A 141 -6.60 -11.97 -0.18
CA LEU A 141 -6.64 -13.26 -0.88
C LEU A 141 -7.34 -14.32 -0.05
N VAL A 142 -7.05 -14.36 1.26
CA VAL A 142 -7.59 -15.37 2.18
C VAL A 142 -9.02 -15.05 2.59
N GLY A 143 -9.33 -13.80 2.88
CA GLY A 143 -10.59 -13.40 3.53
C GLY A 143 -11.57 -12.62 2.67
N ALA A 144 -11.22 -12.29 1.40
CA ALA A 144 -12.08 -11.40 0.62
C ALA A 144 -12.19 -11.81 -0.86
N SER A 145 -11.19 -11.52 -1.67
CA SER A 145 -11.24 -11.69 -3.12
C SER A 145 -9.85 -11.90 -3.72
N ALA A 146 -9.74 -12.88 -4.60
CA ALA A 146 -8.50 -13.17 -5.32
C ALA A 146 -7.99 -11.94 -6.11
N LEU A 147 -8.89 -11.14 -6.71
CA LEU A 147 -8.52 -9.95 -7.46
C LEU A 147 -7.92 -8.86 -6.56
N LEU A 148 -8.54 -8.60 -5.41
CA LEU A 148 -8.00 -7.66 -4.42
C LEU A 148 -6.69 -8.16 -3.84
N GLY A 149 -6.58 -9.48 -3.62
CA GLY A 149 -5.34 -10.13 -3.21
C GLY A 149 -4.20 -9.91 -4.21
N GLN A 150 -4.47 -10.08 -5.51
CA GLN A 150 -3.50 -9.83 -6.58
C GLN A 150 -3.00 -8.37 -6.60
N PHE A 151 -3.87 -7.39 -6.35
CA PHE A 151 -3.47 -5.99 -6.30
C PHE A 151 -2.49 -5.72 -5.15
N GLY A 152 -2.79 -6.21 -3.94
CA GLY A 152 -1.88 -6.06 -2.81
C GLY A 152 -0.57 -6.80 -3.02
N LEU A 153 -0.60 -8.04 -3.52
CA LEU A 153 0.61 -8.82 -3.82
C LEU A 153 1.46 -8.18 -4.92
N ALA A 154 0.84 -7.57 -5.94
CA ALA A 154 1.56 -6.83 -6.98
C ALA A 154 2.33 -5.64 -6.39
N LEU A 155 1.70 -4.87 -5.49
CA LEU A 155 2.36 -3.77 -4.78
C LEU A 155 3.51 -4.28 -3.90
N GLY A 156 3.25 -5.31 -3.11
CA GLY A 156 4.25 -5.90 -2.22
C GLY A 156 5.44 -6.45 -2.98
N SER A 157 5.22 -7.14 -4.11
CA SER A 157 6.28 -7.67 -4.96
C SER A 157 7.08 -6.57 -5.66
N ALA A 158 6.44 -5.47 -6.06
CA ALA A 158 7.13 -4.32 -6.64
C ALA A 158 7.99 -3.60 -5.59
N ALA A 159 7.47 -3.43 -4.37
CA ALA A 159 8.24 -2.88 -3.26
C ALA A 159 9.39 -3.80 -2.84
N ALA A 160 9.19 -5.12 -2.84
CA ALA A 160 10.22 -6.12 -2.59
C ALA A 160 11.36 -6.06 -3.62
N ALA A 161 11.03 -5.86 -4.90
CA ALA A 161 12.04 -5.69 -5.95
C ALA A 161 12.94 -4.47 -5.66
N HIS A 162 12.33 -3.34 -5.27
CA HIS A 162 13.07 -2.14 -4.89
C HIS A 162 13.95 -2.35 -3.65
N LEU A 163 13.43 -3.03 -2.63
CA LEU A 163 14.18 -3.39 -1.42
C LEU A 163 15.35 -4.32 -1.75
N LEU A 164 15.15 -5.29 -2.62
CA LEU A 164 16.17 -6.26 -3.02
C LEU A 164 17.33 -5.59 -3.75
N ILE A 165 17.06 -4.62 -4.63
CA ILE A 165 18.11 -3.81 -5.27
C ILE A 165 18.95 -3.09 -4.21
N GLN A 166 18.31 -2.47 -3.19
CA GLN A 166 19.03 -1.80 -2.10
C GLN A 166 19.93 -2.78 -1.31
N MET A 167 19.44 -4.00 -1.05
CA MET A 167 20.21 -5.01 -0.35
C MET A 167 21.40 -5.53 -1.17
N VAL A 168 21.21 -5.75 -2.47
CA VAL A 168 22.26 -6.26 -3.36
C VAL A 168 23.33 -5.21 -3.62
N SER A 169 22.90 -3.98 -3.96
CA SER A 169 23.82 -2.88 -4.23
C SER A 169 24.51 -2.34 -2.96
N ASN A 170 24.01 -2.70 -1.78
CA ASN A 170 24.40 -2.15 -0.48
C ASN A 170 24.37 -0.60 -0.46
N GLN A 171 23.44 -0.02 -1.23
CA GLN A 171 23.24 1.42 -1.36
C GLN A 171 21.79 1.77 -1.06
N SER A 172 21.58 2.89 -0.37
CA SER A 172 20.23 3.43 -0.16
C SER A 172 19.75 4.10 -1.45
N LEU A 173 18.78 3.50 -2.13
CA LEU A 173 18.12 4.13 -3.26
C LEU A 173 17.14 5.18 -2.75
N SER A 174 17.14 6.37 -3.37
CA SER A 174 16.18 7.40 -3.00
C SER A 174 14.76 6.94 -3.35
N THR A 175 13.98 6.61 -2.32
CA THR A 175 12.53 6.45 -2.43
C THR A 175 11.90 7.83 -2.28
N GLY A 176 11.19 8.28 -3.28
CA GLY A 176 10.44 9.54 -3.21
C GLY A 176 8.94 9.30 -2.94
N ARG A 177 8.16 10.38 -2.94
CA ARG A 177 6.69 10.31 -2.90
C ARG A 177 6.10 9.47 -4.03
N THR A 178 6.80 9.35 -5.15
CA THR A 178 6.44 8.48 -6.28
C THR A 178 6.38 7.00 -5.91
N PHE A 179 7.07 6.59 -4.85
CA PHE A 179 7.02 5.26 -4.28
C PHE A 179 5.93 5.15 -3.20
N THR A 180 5.96 6.03 -2.20
CA THR A 180 5.15 5.88 -0.99
C THR A 180 3.69 6.22 -1.19
N LEU A 181 3.37 7.25 -1.98
CA LEU A 181 1.99 7.71 -2.15
C LEU A 181 1.12 6.71 -2.92
N PRO A 182 1.52 6.21 -4.11
CA PRO A 182 0.73 5.21 -4.81
C PRO A 182 0.57 3.92 -4.01
N LEU A 183 1.64 3.48 -3.35
CA LEU A 183 1.61 2.29 -2.52
C LEU A 183 0.62 2.43 -1.36
N ALA A 184 0.67 3.53 -0.61
CA ALA A 184 -0.25 3.79 0.50
C ALA A 184 -1.71 3.90 0.04
N ILE A 185 -1.96 4.60 -1.07
CA ILE A 185 -3.31 4.78 -1.62
C ILE A 185 -3.87 3.43 -2.10
N ILE A 186 -3.14 2.70 -2.94
CA ILE A 186 -3.66 1.45 -3.52
C ILE A 186 -3.84 0.39 -2.42
N ALA A 187 -2.86 0.20 -1.52
CA ALA A 187 -2.98 -0.73 -0.42
C ALA A 187 -4.12 -0.34 0.53
N GLY A 188 -4.24 0.95 0.85
CA GLY A 188 -5.29 1.48 1.69
C GLY A 188 -6.69 1.27 1.11
N LEU A 189 -6.89 1.63 -0.16
CA LEU A 189 -8.17 1.43 -0.85
C LEU A 189 -8.52 -0.05 -1.02
N THR A 190 -7.53 -0.89 -1.32
CA THR A 190 -7.72 -2.34 -1.41
C THR A 190 -8.20 -2.92 -0.08
N GLY A 191 -7.58 -2.51 1.04
CA GLY A 191 -8.01 -2.90 2.38
C GLY A 191 -9.44 -2.44 2.71
N CYS A 192 -9.78 -1.18 2.44
CA CYS A 192 -11.12 -0.64 2.66
C CYS A 192 -12.19 -1.39 1.85
N VAL A 193 -11.93 -1.65 0.56
CA VAL A 193 -12.87 -2.41 -0.29
C VAL A 193 -12.99 -3.85 0.18
N ALA A 194 -11.89 -4.48 0.61
CA ALA A 194 -11.91 -5.85 1.14
C ALA A 194 -12.77 -5.95 2.40
N VAL A 195 -12.69 -4.98 3.33
CA VAL A 195 -13.50 -4.96 4.55
C VAL A 195 -14.97 -4.69 4.25
N ILE A 196 -15.28 -3.70 3.43
CA ILE A 196 -16.65 -3.23 3.23
C ILE A 196 -17.43 -4.10 2.24
N SER A 197 -16.79 -4.55 1.15
CA SER A 197 -17.47 -5.28 0.07
C SER A 197 -17.31 -6.79 0.14
N ALA A 198 -16.25 -7.28 0.81
CA ALA A 198 -15.91 -8.71 0.81
C ALA A 198 -15.77 -9.31 2.22
N GLN A 199 -16.28 -8.61 3.23
CA GLN A 199 -16.38 -9.08 4.63
C GLN A 199 -15.05 -9.44 5.30
N LEU A 200 -13.92 -8.84 4.86
CA LEU A 200 -12.67 -8.95 5.58
C LEU A 200 -12.85 -8.44 7.03
N PRO A 201 -12.34 -9.11 8.06
CA PRO A 201 -12.44 -8.64 9.44
C PRO A 201 -11.85 -7.23 9.60
N TRP A 202 -12.60 -6.31 10.19
CA TRP A 202 -12.23 -4.90 10.33
C TRP A 202 -10.92 -4.65 11.09
N TYR A 203 -10.59 -5.50 12.06
CA TYR A 203 -9.36 -5.39 12.85
C TYR A 203 -8.08 -5.63 12.03
N THR A 204 -8.19 -6.16 10.84
CA THR A 204 -7.07 -6.30 9.90
C THR A 204 -6.51 -4.93 9.49
N LEU A 205 -7.38 -3.92 9.31
CA LEU A 205 -6.95 -2.56 8.92
C LEU A 205 -6.07 -1.88 9.97
N PRO A 206 -6.44 -1.83 11.27
CA PRO A 206 -5.57 -1.31 12.31
C PRO A 206 -4.20 -2.00 12.36
N ILE A 207 -4.16 -3.33 12.23
CA ILE A 207 -2.89 -4.06 12.24
C ILE A 207 -2.02 -3.64 11.07
N LEU A 208 -2.57 -3.56 9.86
CA LEU A 208 -1.84 -3.10 8.68
C LEU A 208 -1.39 -1.63 8.81
N ALA A 209 -2.19 -0.78 9.47
CA ALA A 209 -1.83 0.62 9.74
C ALA A 209 -0.63 0.76 10.69
N THR A 210 -0.38 -0.24 11.55
CA THR A 210 0.81 -0.23 12.43
C THR A 210 2.11 -0.49 11.69
N ILE A 211 2.10 -1.07 10.48
CA ILE A 211 3.32 -1.42 9.73
C ILE A 211 4.23 -0.19 9.48
N PRO A 212 3.76 0.92 8.88
CA PRO A 212 4.59 2.09 8.70
C PRO A 212 5.02 2.74 10.03
N LEU A 213 4.16 2.69 11.06
CA LEU A 213 4.49 3.21 12.39
C LEU A 213 5.60 2.39 13.06
N ALA A 214 5.51 1.06 12.98
CA ALA A 214 6.54 0.16 13.50
C ALA A 214 7.88 0.38 12.77
N ALA A 215 7.86 0.48 11.44
CA ALA A 215 9.05 0.78 10.67
C ALA A 215 9.66 2.15 11.03
N TRP A 216 8.85 3.12 11.44
CA TRP A 216 9.29 4.44 11.87
C TRP A 216 9.95 4.42 13.24
N LEU A 217 9.38 3.68 14.21
CA LEU A 217 9.78 3.68 15.61
C LEU A 217 11.01 2.82 15.92
N VAL A 218 11.29 1.78 15.12
CA VAL A 218 12.37 0.84 15.41
C VAL A 218 13.74 1.51 15.26
N PRO A 219 14.57 1.49 16.31
CA PRO A 219 15.96 1.91 16.19
C PRO A 219 16.73 0.94 15.29
N LEU A 220 17.40 1.47 14.26
CA LEU A 220 18.23 0.64 13.40
C LEU A 220 19.63 0.51 13.97
N PRO A 221 20.22 -0.70 13.92
CA PRO A 221 21.60 -0.90 14.32
C PRO A 221 22.54 -0.14 13.38
N HIS A 222 23.68 0.31 13.91
CA HIS A 222 24.76 0.93 13.13
C HIS A 222 25.53 -0.17 12.37
N SER A 223 24.89 -0.78 11.38
CA SER A 223 25.38 -1.94 10.63
C SER A 223 25.12 -1.75 9.14
N SER A 224 25.52 -2.75 8.34
CA SER A 224 25.30 -2.72 6.88
C SER A 224 23.82 -2.63 6.53
N ILE A 225 23.49 -2.08 5.36
CA ILE A 225 22.11 -1.96 4.84
C ILE A 225 21.41 -3.32 4.83
N ARG A 226 22.15 -4.41 4.57
CA ARG A 226 21.60 -5.77 4.58
C ARG A 226 21.06 -6.17 5.95
N ILE A 227 21.79 -5.90 7.03
CA ILE A 227 21.34 -6.22 8.40
C ILE A 227 20.17 -5.34 8.79
N GLN A 228 20.22 -4.03 8.47
CA GLN A 228 19.13 -3.11 8.72
C GLN A 228 17.84 -3.52 8.01
N SER A 229 17.94 -3.93 6.73
CA SER A 229 16.80 -4.41 5.97
C SER A 229 16.22 -5.70 6.53
N LEU A 230 17.05 -6.65 6.98
CA LEU A 230 16.57 -7.88 7.60
C LEU A 230 15.80 -7.61 8.90
N VAL A 231 16.31 -6.73 9.76
CA VAL A 231 15.63 -6.35 11.01
C VAL A 231 14.28 -5.71 10.71
N LEU A 232 14.22 -4.76 9.78
CA LEU A 232 12.98 -4.11 9.38
C LEU A 232 12.00 -5.11 8.74
N MET A 233 12.49 -5.98 7.86
CA MET A 233 11.66 -7.01 7.26
C MET A 233 11.05 -7.93 8.30
N LEU A 234 11.84 -8.50 9.20
CA LEU A 234 11.34 -9.40 10.25
C LEU A 234 10.21 -8.76 11.04
N LEU A 235 10.38 -7.52 11.48
CA LEU A 235 9.36 -6.83 12.25
C LEU A 235 8.10 -6.53 11.44
N THR A 236 8.27 -5.92 10.26
CA THR A 236 7.12 -5.51 9.43
C THR A 236 6.37 -6.71 8.86
N PHE A 237 7.08 -7.79 8.52
CA PHE A 237 6.46 -9.05 8.10
C PHE A 237 5.77 -9.80 9.23
N PHE A 238 6.26 -9.69 10.46
CA PHE A 238 5.54 -10.26 11.61
C PHE A 238 4.14 -9.64 11.76
N LEU A 239 4.02 -8.32 11.59
CA LEU A 239 2.73 -7.63 11.60
C LEU A 239 1.86 -8.02 10.40
N ALA A 240 2.45 -8.11 9.20
CA ALA A 240 1.74 -8.56 7.99
C ALA A 240 1.24 -10.00 8.14
N ALA A 241 2.09 -10.91 8.63
CA ALA A 241 1.72 -12.29 8.91
C ALA A 241 0.62 -12.41 9.97
N GLY A 242 0.68 -11.56 11.00
CA GLY A 242 -0.38 -11.47 12.01
C GLY A 242 -1.73 -11.08 11.41
N ALA A 243 -1.75 -10.09 10.51
CA ALA A 243 -2.96 -9.69 9.80
C ALA A 243 -3.52 -10.83 8.93
N ILE A 244 -2.67 -11.53 8.18
CA ILE A 244 -3.05 -12.67 7.33
C ILE A 244 -3.56 -13.83 8.21
N TYR A 245 -2.86 -14.16 9.28
CA TYR A 245 -3.22 -15.26 10.19
C TYR A 245 -4.58 -15.04 10.86
N LEU A 246 -4.84 -13.83 11.36
CA LEU A 246 -6.12 -13.50 11.97
C LEU A 246 -7.26 -13.55 10.96
N THR A 247 -7.01 -13.13 9.72
CA THR A 247 -7.98 -13.26 8.63
C THR A 247 -8.25 -14.72 8.31
N TRP A 248 -7.21 -15.52 8.21
CA TRP A 248 -7.32 -16.96 7.94
C TRP A 248 -8.12 -17.70 9.00
N ARG A 249 -7.94 -17.37 10.29
CA ARG A 249 -8.72 -17.98 11.37
C ARG A 249 -10.21 -17.73 11.25
N VAL A 250 -10.60 -16.58 10.76
CA VAL A 250 -12.03 -16.25 10.58
C VAL A 250 -12.59 -16.80 9.26
N ALA A 251 -11.79 -16.74 8.19
CA ALA A 251 -12.17 -17.27 6.86
C ALA A 251 -12.05 -18.80 6.77
N GLY A 252 -11.23 -19.44 7.60
CA GLY A 252 -11.01 -20.89 7.61
C GLY A 252 -12.22 -21.72 8.00
N ASP A 253 -13.23 -21.09 8.59
CA ASP A 253 -14.52 -21.72 8.90
C ASP A 253 -15.53 -21.64 7.73
N VAL A 254 -15.15 -21.01 6.62
CA VAL A 254 -15.98 -20.92 5.40
C VAL A 254 -15.57 -22.05 4.48
N PRO A 255 -16.48 -22.99 4.14
CA PRO A 255 -16.18 -24.05 3.19
C PRO A 255 -15.84 -23.43 1.83
N LEU A 256 -14.67 -23.81 1.30
CA LEU A 256 -14.22 -23.50 -0.05
C LEU A 256 -15.12 -24.12 -1.09
#